data_f5d002dd1213211c244b094e8f316d67
#
_entry.id   f5d002dd1213211c244b094e8f316d67
#
_cell.length_a   1.000
_cell.length_b   1.000
_cell.length_c   1.000
_cell.angle_alpha   90.00
_cell.angle_beta   90.00
_cell.angle_gamma   90.00
#
_symmetry.space_group_name_H-M   'P 1'
#
loop_
_entity.id
_entity.type
_entity.pdbx_description
1 polymer ?
#
loop_
_entity_poly.entity_id
_entity_poly.type
_entity_poly.pdbx_seq_one_letter_code
_entity_poly.pdbx_strand_id
1 'polypeptide(L)'
;MRWIEFIYKYFKGDYFLIEKERIITMQDVSYMKYAEEVMRQLPKGAFLTTKKGEKINTMAIGWGTLGIIWSRPIFTVAVRYSRHTYDLLKGATEFTVSIPLKENEQVKKALAFSGTRSGREVNKFKECNITPESGQKVDVPIVGECELHYECKIVYRQAMEPAVVDDVIMDRFYQGNNDYHVIYYGEIVACYTKEVD
;
A
#
# COMPACT_ATOMS: atom_id res chain seq x y z
N MET A 1 -26.42 3.49 14.05
CA MET A 1 -26.35 4.45 15.17
C MET A 1 -25.27 3.93 16.13
N ARG A 2 -24.08 4.52 16.10
CA ARG A 2 -22.94 4.09 16.95
C ARG A 2 -23.03 4.86 18.26
N TRP A 3 -23.14 4.15 19.36
CA TRP A 3 -23.06 4.74 20.69
C TRP A 3 -21.60 5.10 20.97
N ILE A 4 -21.30 6.38 21.12
CA ILE A 4 -20.02 6.89 21.61
C ILE A 4 -20.13 6.84 23.12
N GLU A 5 -19.37 5.99 23.79
CA GLU A 5 -19.26 6.01 25.25
C GLU A 5 -18.31 7.13 25.66
N PHE A 6 -18.84 8.13 26.33
CA PHE A 6 -18.06 9.19 26.94
C PHE A 6 -17.78 8.85 28.40
N ILE A 7 -16.53 8.93 28.82
CA ILE A 7 -16.14 8.84 30.23
C ILE A 7 -15.96 10.26 30.77
N TYR A 8 -16.75 10.64 31.78
CA TYR A 8 -16.59 11.90 32.48
C TYR A 8 -15.56 11.74 33.59
N LYS A 9 -14.52 12.56 33.59
CA LYS A 9 -13.57 12.66 34.70
C LYS A 9 -13.70 14.03 35.33
N TYR A 10 -13.92 14.04 36.64
CA TYR A 10 -14.00 15.26 37.44
C TYR A 10 -12.60 15.64 37.95
N PHE A 11 -12.10 16.80 37.57
CA PHE A 11 -10.85 17.34 38.07
C PHE A 11 -11.04 18.86 38.33
N LYS A 12 -10.89 19.28 39.58
CA LYS A 12 -10.94 20.70 40.01
C LYS A 12 -12.16 21.54 39.56
N GLY A 13 -13.34 20.94 39.51
CA GLY A 13 -14.58 21.69 39.25
C GLY A 13 -14.96 21.82 37.77
N ASP A 14 -14.14 21.35 36.85
CA ASP A 14 -14.45 21.37 35.42
C ASP A 14 -14.73 19.96 34.88
N TYR A 15 -15.73 19.88 33.99
CA TYR A 15 -16.07 18.62 33.29
C TYR A 15 -15.33 18.57 31.97
N PHE A 16 -14.49 17.56 31.79
CA PHE A 16 -13.86 17.26 30.51
C PHE A 16 -14.51 16.04 29.87
N LEU A 17 -14.93 16.19 28.62
CA LEU A 17 -15.34 15.10 27.77
C LEU A 17 -14.07 14.45 27.20
N ILE A 18 -13.75 13.22 27.61
CA ILE A 18 -12.69 12.43 27.00
C ILE A 18 -13.37 11.48 26.03
N GLU A 19 -13.20 11.74 24.74
CA GLU A 19 -13.52 10.76 23.72
C GLU A 19 -12.58 9.56 23.92
N LYS A 20 -13.15 8.35 24.03
CA LYS A 20 -12.36 7.12 24.17
C LYS A 20 -11.51 6.95 22.91
N GLU A 21 -10.25 7.37 22.97
CA GLU A 21 -9.29 7.08 21.89
C GLU A 21 -9.25 5.58 21.70
N ARG A 22 -9.62 5.12 20.51
CA ARG A 22 -9.40 3.74 20.10
C ARG A 22 -7.91 3.50 20.13
N ILE A 23 -7.45 2.64 21.01
CA ILE A 23 -6.08 2.19 21.01
C ILE A 23 -5.94 1.28 19.78
N ILE A 24 -5.32 1.82 18.75
CA ILE A 24 -4.94 1.07 17.56
C ILE A 24 -3.60 0.43 17.89
N THR A 25 -3.59 -0.88 18.01
CA THR A 25 -2.36 -1.65 18.21
C THR A 25 -1.86 -2.19 16.88
N MET A 26 -0.59 -1.91 16.57
CA MET A 26 0.13 -2.53 15.47
C MET A 26 0.80 -3.79 16.00
N GLN A 27 0.48 -4.95 15.43
CA GLN A 27 1.07 -6.23 15.81
C GLN A 27 2.00 -6.72 14.71
N ASP A 28 3.28 -6.88 15.04
CA ASP A 28 4.26 -7.49 14.13
C ASP A 28 3.85 -8.94 13.83
N VAL A 29 3.91 -9.30 12.57
CA VAL A 29 3.58 -10.66 12.11
C VAL A 29 4.63 -11.16 11.13
N SER A 30 4.75 -12.49 11.02
CA SER A 30 5.54 -13.07 9.94
C SER A 30 4.98 -12.63 8.58
N TYR A 31 5.85 -12.27 7.65
CA TYR A 31 5.47 -11.91 6.28
C TYR A 31 4.70 -13.03 5.55
N MET A 32 4.79 -14.27 6.02
CA MET A 32 4.07 -15.42 5.47
C MET A 32 2.69 -15.65 6.12
N LYS A 33 2.42 -15.05 7.28
CA LYS A 33 1.20 -15.34 8.06
C LYS A 33 -0.08 -15.15 7.25
N TYR A 34 -0.11 -14.14 6.38
CA TYR A 34 -1.27 -13.80 5.54
C TYR A 34 -0.99 -13.97 4.04
N ALA A 35 -0.06 -14.85 3.67
CA ALA A 35 0.35 -14.99 2.27
C ALA A 35 -0.81 -15.43 1.36
N GLU A 36 -1.69 -16.30 1.83
CA GLU A 36 -2.87 -16.75 1.09
C GLU A 36 -3.85 -15.59 0.88
N GLU A 37 -4.15 -14.82 1.92
CA GLU A 37 -5.04 -13.65 1.86
C GLU A 37 -4.47 -12.57 0.94
N VAL A 38 -3.17 -12.32 0.99
CA VAL A 38 -2.49 -11.41 0.06
C VAL A 38 -2.66 -11.86 -1.39
N MET A 39 -2.44 -13.14 -1.68
CA MET A 39 -2.59 -13.69 -3.03
C MET A 39 -4.03 -13.66 -3.53
N ARG A 40 -5.01 -13.79 -2.65
CA ARG A 40 -6.43 -13.65 -2.98
C ARG A 40 -6.84 -12.19 -3.18
N GLN A 41 -6.25 -11.28 -2.40
CA GLN A 41 -6.61 -9.86 -2.42
C GLN A 41 -5.91 -9.09 -3.53
N LEU A 42 -4.65 -9.41 -3.83
CA LEU A 42 -3.83 -8.65 -4.79
C LEU A 42 -4.51 -8.45 -6.16
N PRO A 43 -5.16 -9.46 -6.78
CA PRO A 43 -5.90 -9.27 -8.03
C PRO A 43 -7.10 -8.31 -7.90
N LYS A 44 -7.64 -8.13 -6.69
CA LYS A 44 -8.74 -7.19 -6.40
C LYS A 44 -8.23 -5.78 -6.10
N GLY A 45 -6.94 -5.66 -5.80
CA GLY A 45 -6.22 -4.42 -5.54
C GLY A 45 -5.58 -4.35 -4.16
N ALA A 46 -4.40 -3.71 -4.14
CA ALA A 46 -3.70 -3.28 -2.95
C ALA A 46 -3.13 -1.87 -3.19
N PHE A 47 -2.77 -1.15 -2.14
CA PHE A 47 -2.14 0.15 -2.28
C PHE A 47 -0.63 0.01 -2.28
N LEU A 48 0.01 0.54 -3.32
CA LEU A 48 1.45 0.78 -3.36
C LEU A 48 1.69 2.25 -3.07
N THR A 49 2.36 2.55 -1.96
CA THR A 49 2.71 3.91 -1.58
C THR A 49 4.22 4.13 -1.74
N THR A 50 4.58 5.32 -2.18
CA THR A 50 5.96 5.77 -2.37
C THR A 50 6.11 7.22 -1.93
N LYS A 51 7.34 7.59 -1.54
CA LYS A 51 7.72 8.94 -1.11
C LYS A 51 8.98 9.38 -1.84
N LYS A 52 9.03 10.67 -2.21
CA LYS A 52 10.21 11.33 -2.77
C LYS A 52 10.28 12.75 -2.23
N GLY A 53 11.19 13.01 -1.29
CA GLY A 53 11.15 14.23 -0.47
C GLY A 53 9.80 14.32 0.26
N GLU A 54 9.16 15.47 0.20
CA GLU A 54 7.84 15.68 0.84
C GLU A 54 6.65 15.14 0.01
N LYS A 55 6.91 14.65 -1.21
CA LYS A 55 5.84 14.15 -2.08
C LYS A 55 5.55 12.70 -1.78
N ILE A 56 4.35 12.43 -1.31
CA ILE A 56 3.81 11.07 -1.15
C ILE A 56 2.78 10.79 -2.23
N ASN A 57 2.72 9.56 -2.71
CA ASN A 57 1.70 9.12 -3.64
C ASN A 57 1.36 7.65 -3.39
N THR A 58 0.09 7.32 -3.53
CA THR A 58 -0.38 5.94 -3.54
C THR A 58 -1.03 5.59 -4.87
N MET A 59 -0.97 4.32 -5.27
CA MET A 59 -1.67 3.79 -6.43
C MET A 59 -2.21 2.39 -6.13
N ALA A 60 -3.26 2.01 -6.81
CA ALA A 60 -3.71 0.63 -6.78
C ALA A 60 -2.78 -0.24 -7.64
N ILE A 61 -2.38 -1.39 -7.10
CA ILE A 61 -1.69 -2.46 -7.80
C ILE A 61 -2.52 -3.73 -7.75
N GLY A 62 -2.46 -4.54 -8.82
CA GLY A 62 -3.06 -5.87 -8.86
C GLY A 62 -2.03 -6.96 -9.19
N TRP A 63 -0.78 -6.56 -9.46
CA TRP A 63 0.30 -7.45 -9.86
C TRP A 63 1.49 -7.32 -8.93
N GLY A 64 1.93 -8.45 -8.41
CA GLY A 64 3.05 -8.57 -7.51
C GLY A 64 3.22 -10.01 -7.06
N THR A 65 4.32 -10.30 -6.39
CA THR A 65 4.60 -11.62 -5.82
C THR A 65 5.21 -11.48 -4.43
N LEU A 66 4.95 -12.47 -3.59
CA LEU A 66 5.57 -12.62 -2.28
C LEU A 66 6.42 -13.90 -2.30
N GLY A 67 7.68 -13.82 -1.92
CA GLY A 67 8.56 -14.98 -1.97
C GLY A 67 9.95 -14.73 -1.42
N ILE A 68 10.89 -15.64 -1.73
CA ILE A 68 12.29 -15.59 -1.30
C ILE A 68 13.19 -15.46 -2.52
N ILE A 69 14.01 -14.40 -2.55
CA ILE A 69 15.09 -14.22 -3.50
C ILE A 69 16.33 -13.75 -2.71
N TRP A 70 17.50 -14.24 -3.06
CA TRP A 70 18.77 -13.95 -2.33
C TRP A 70 18.71 -14.26 -0.85
N SER A 71 17.98 -15.33 -0.47
CA SER A 71 17.71 -15.68 0.95
C SER A 71 17.04 -14.57 1.77
N ARG A 72 16.31 -13.67 1.10
CA ARG A 72 15.58 -12.55 1.72
C ARG A 72 14.10 -12.63 1.39
N PRO A 73 13.22 -12.22 2.30
CA PRO A 73 11.80 -12.07 2.01
C PRO A 73 11.60 -10.89 1.05
N ILE A 74 11.01 -11.13 -0.10
CA ILE A 74 10.81 -10.15 -1.15
C ILE A 74 9.32 -10.00 -1.47
N PHE A 75 8.87 -8.75 -1.55
CA PHE A 75 7.64 -8.38 -2.21
C PHE A 75 7.98 -7.71 -3.55
N THR A 76 7.53 -8.27 -4.67
CA THR A 76 7.68 -7.60 -5.95
C THR A 76 6.43 -6.82 -6.30
N VAL A 77 6.60 -5.67 -6.95
CA VAL A 77 5.50 -4.87 -7.48
C VAL A 77 5.80 -4.46 -8.92
N ALA A 78 4.79 -4.51 -9.79
CA ALA A 78 4.90 -4.15 -11.19
C ALA A 78 4.29 -2.76 -11.44
N VAL A 79 5.09 -1.81 -11.95
CA VAL A 79 4.65 -0.42 -12.18
C VAL A 79 4.94 0.00 -13.62
N ARG A 80 3.89 0.39 -14.38
CA ARG A 80 4.04 0.86 -15.76
C ARG A 80 4.81 2.18 -15.84
N TYR A 81 5.53 2.39 -16.93
CA TYR A 81 6.25 3.65 -17.20
C TYR A 81 5.35 4.88 -17.17
N SER A 82 4.10 4.77 -17.61
CA SER A 82 3.13 5.87 -17.65
C SER A 82 2.68 6.33 -16.25
N ARG A 83 2.83 5.50 -15.21
CA ARG A 83 2.32 5.82 -13.88
C ARG A 83 3.16 6.89 -13.17
N HIS A 84 2.51 7.82 -12.50
CA HIS A 84 3.19 8.82 -11.66
C HIS A 84 4.09 8.18 -10.60
N THR A 85 3.67 7.06 -10.03
CA THR A 85 4.46 6.26 -9.09
C THR A 85 5.81 5.85 -9.66
N TYR A 86 5.90 5.54 -10.98
CA TYR A 86 7.16 5.23 -11.64
C TYR A 86 8.17 6.41 -11.56
N ASP A 87 7.69 7.65 -11.78
CA ASP A 87 8.57 8.82 -11.69
C ASP A 87 9.12 9.04 -10.27
N LEU A 88 8.29 8.76 -9.27
CA LEU A 88 8.72 8.85 -7.87
C LEU A 88 9.70 7.72 -7.52
N LEU A 89 9.42 6.50 -7.97
CA LEU A 89 10.25 5.32 -7.72
C LEU A 89 11.63 5.37 -8.40
N LYS A 90 11.85 6.20 -9.44
CA LYS A 90 13.17 6.36 -10.07
C LYS A 90 14.28 6.70 -9.08
N GLY A 91 13.97 7.48 -8.05
CA GLY A 91 14.93 7.90 -7.02
C GLY A 91 14.58 7.42 -5.61
N ALA A 92 13.51 6.64 -5.44
CA ALA A 92 13.13 6.11 -4.15
C ALA A 92 13.97 4.87 -3.78
N THR A 93 14.19 4.68 -2.50
CA THR A 93 14.86 3.50 -1.94
C THR A 93 13.87 2.56 -1.23
N GLU A 94 12.63 2.99 -1.07
CA GLU A 94 11.63 2.34 -0.23
C GLU A 94 10.24 2.45 -0.84
N PHE A 95 9.36 1.53 -0.47
CA PHE A 95 7.93 1.61 -0.70
C PHE A 95 7.17 0.83 0.38
N THR A 96 5.86 1.08 0.49
CA THR A 96 4.97 0.27 1.32
C THR A 96 3.87 -0.35 0.48
N VAL A 97 3.41 -1.53 0.89
CA VAL A 97 2.22 -2.18 0.33
C VAL A 97 1.20 -2.36 1.45
N SER A 98 0.04 -1.74 1.31
CA SER A 98 -1.08 -1.85 2.26
C SER A 98 -2.18 -2.70 1.65
N ILE A 99 -2.52 -3.79 2.33
CA ILE A 99 -3.45 -4.83 1.87
C ILE A 99 -4.74 -4.74 2.71
N PRO A 100 -5.90 -4.48 2.11
CA PRO A 100 -7.17 -4.61 2.81
C PRO A 100 -7.52 -6.09 2.96
N LEU A 101 -7.68 -6.55 4.19
CA LEU A 101 -8.09 -7.93 4.49
C LEU A 101 -9.59 -8.05 4.76
N LYS A 102 -10.24 -6.94 5.11
CA LYS A 102 -11.67 -6.88 5.39
C LYS A 102 -12.41 -6.15 4.29
N GLU A 103 -13.66 -6.52 4.05
CA GLU A 103 -14.52 -5.76 3.16
C GLU A 103 -14.80 -4.38 3.76
N ASN A 104 -14.43 -3.35 3.00
CA ASN A 104 -14.62 -1.94 3.36
C ASN A 104 -14.94 -1.15 2.10
N GLU A 105 -16.16 -0.63 1.99
CA GLU A 105 -16.61 0.11 0.80
C GLU A 105 -15.82 1.39 0.55
N GLN A 106 -15.32 2.07 1.58
CA GLN A 106 -14.45 3.23 1.43
C GLN A 106 -13.12 2.83 0.77
N VAL A 107 -12.48 1.77 1.28
CA VAL A 107 -11.22 1.24 0.75
C VAL A 107 -11.39 0.75 -0.69
N LYS A 108 -12.48 0.05 -0.99
CA LYS A 108 -12.81 -0.41 -2.34
C LYS A 108 -12.95 0.76 -3.33
N LYS A 109 -13.67 1.83 -2.94
CA LYS A 109 -13.79 3.05 -3.74
C LYS A 109 -12.44 3.76 -3.92
N ALA A 110 -11.64 3.82 -2.86
CA ALA A 110 -10.30 4.41 -2.90
C ALA A 110 -9.35 3.63 -3.83
N LEU A 111 -9.40 2.29 -3.83
CA LEU A 111 -8.63 1.45 -4.76
C LEU A 111 -9.06 1.72 -6.21
N ALA A 112 -10.35 1.71 -6.51
CA ALA A 112 -10.87 1.99 -7.84
C ALA A 112 -10.45 3.39 -8.33
N PHE A 113 -10.58 4.42 -7.51
CA PHE A 113 -10.13 5.77 -7.81
C PHE A 113 -8.61 5.83 -8.02
N SER A 114 -7.83 5.20 -7.13
CA SER A 114 -6.36 5.20 -7.19
C SER A 114 -5.81 4.46 -8.40
N GLY A 115 -6.57 3.51 -8.97
CA GLY A 115 -6.23 2.81 -10.20
C GLY A 115 -6.48 3.63 -11.47
N THR A 116 -7.44 4.55 -11.45
CA THR A 116 -7.90 5.31 -12.63
C THR A 116 -7.39 6.74 -12.69
N ARG A 117 -7.16 7.40 -11.55
CA ARG A 117 -6.68 8.79 -11.49
C ARG A 117 -5.17 8.88 -11.28
N SER A 118 -4.56 9.85 -11.93
CA SER A 118 -3.11 10.09 -11.80
C SER A 118 -2.79 10.94 -10.57
N GLY A 119 -1.77 10.53 -9.80
CA GLY A 119 -1.23 11.36 -8.71
C GLY A 119 -0.50 12.62 -9.15
N ARG A 120 -0.34 12.84 -10.49
CA ARG A 120 0.12 14.13 -11.04
C ARG A 120 -0.98 15.19 -10.94
N GLU A 121 -2.25 14.77 -10.97
CA GLU A 121 -3.42 15.65 -11.06
C GLU A 121 -4.13 15.81 -9.72
N VAL A 122 -4.13 14.75 -8.90
CA VAL A 122 -4.91 14.70 -7.67
C VAL A 122 -4.11 14.15 -6.50
N ASN A 123 -4.40 14.65 -5.31
CA ASN A 123 -3.93 14.04 -4.06
C ASN A 123 -4.92 12.94 -3.64
N LYS A 124 -4.54 11.69 -3.91
CA LYS A 124 -5.41 10.53 -3.68
C LYS A 124 -5.76 10.30 -2.21
N PHE A 125 -4.85 10.62 -1.28
CA PHE A 125 -5.15 10.53 0.15
C PHE A 125 -6.31 11.45 0.52
N LYS A 126 -6.27 12.68 0.00
CA LYS A 126 -7.30 13.69 0.25
C LYS A 126 -8.62 13.36 -0.45
N GLU A 127 -8.55 13.04 -1.75
CA GLU A 127 -9.75 12.79 -2.57
C GLU A 127 -10.50 11.51 -2.15
N CYS A 128 -9.78 10.50 -1.69
CA CYS A 128 -10.37 9.23 -1.24
C CYS A 128 -10.67 9.20 0.26
N ASN A 129 -10.31 10.26 0.99
CA ASN A 129 -10.42 10.31 2.45
C ASN A 129 -9.74 9.11 3.12
N ILE A 130 -8.51 8.79 2.68
CA ILE A 130 -7.65 7.75 3.26
C ILE A 130 -6.45 8.41 3.93
N THR A 131 -5.97 7.80 5.01
CA THR A 131 -5.00 8.41 5.92
C THR A 131 -3.60 7.88 5.64
N PRO A 132 -2.62 8.76 5.32
CA PRO A 132 -1.21 8.37 5.33
C PRO A 132 -0.73 8.29 6.78
N GLU A 133 -0.52 7.09 7.30
CA GLU A 133 0.06 6.85 8.63
C GLU A 133 1.55 6.53 8.49
N SER A 134 2.36 6.91 9.49
CA SER A 134 3.81 6.65 9.46
C SER A 134 4.11 5.16 9.46
N GLY A 135 5.09 4.75 8.66
CA GLY A 135 5.67 3.41 8.74
C GLY A 135 6.49 3.22 10.02
N GLN A 136 6.87 1.98 10.30
CA GLN A 136 7.68 1.61 11.48
C GLN A 136 9.19 1.58 11.17
N LYS A 137 9.57 1.20 9.94
CA LYS A 137 10.96 0.96 9.54
C LYS A 137 11.40 1.74 8.31
N VAL A 138 10.45 2.24 7.51
CA VAL A 138 10.72 3.05 6.31
C VAL A 138 10.05 4.41 6.42
N ASP A 139 10.61 5.41 5.73
CA ASP A 139 10.06 6.78 5.69
C ASP A 139 8.94 6.94 4.63
N VAL A 140 8.27 5.86 4.29
CA VAL A 140 7.13 5.84 3.37
C VAL A 140 5.88 5.50 4.17
N PRO A 141 4.81 6.32 4.10
CA PRO A 141 3.60 6.05 4.86
C PRO A 141 2.85 4.83 4.35
N ILE A 142 2.10 4.23 5.25
CA ILE A 142 1.09 3.21 4.95
C ILE A 142 -0.28 3.85 4.72
N VAL A 143 -1.24 3.09 4.20
CA VAL A 143 -2.65 3.50 4.13
C VAL A 143 -3.37 2.97 5.37
N GLY A 144 -3.72 3.86 6.28
CA GLY A 144 -4.21 3.53 7.62
C GLY A 144 -5.53 2.76 7.68
N GLU A 145 -6.33 2.78 6.61
CA GLU A 145 -7.60 2.05 6.49
C GLU A 145 -7.43 0.58 6.11
N CYS A 146 -6.21 0.13 5.80
CA CYS A 146 -5.89 -1.27 5.54
C CYS A 146 -5.45 -1.98 6.83
N GLU A 147 -5.60 -3.30 6.85
CA GLU A 147 -5.28 -4.11 8.03
C GLU A 147 -3.88 -4.72 7.99
N LEU A 148 -3.30 -4.94 6.80
CA LEU A 148 -1.99 -5.59 6.66
C LEU A 148 -1.03 -4.70 5.89
N HIS A 149 0.18 -4.54 6.42
CA HIS A 149 1.20 -3.66 5.84
C HIS A 149 2.52 -4.38 5.67
N TYR A 150 3.14 -4.16 4.51
CA TYR A 150 4.51 -4.55 4.18
C TYR A 150 5.33 -3.29 3.94
N GLU A 151 6.43 -3.14 4.67
CA GLU A 151 7.42 -2.10 4.45
C GLU A 151 8.63 -2.69 3.76
N CYS A 152 9.05 -2.07 2.66
CA CYS A 152 10.02 -2.65 1.76
C CYS A 152 11.15 -1.69 1.42
N LYS A 153 12.40 -2.19 1.45
CA LYS A 153 13.57 -1.53 0.86
C LYS A 153 13.83 -2.08 -0.52
N ILE A 154 13.94 -1.20 -1.51
CA ILE A 154 14.18 -1.60 -2.90
C ILE A 154 15.59 -2.11 -3.04
N VAL A 155 15.75 -3.40 -3.31
CA VAL A 155 17.05 -4.05 -3.49
C VAL A 155 17.40 -4.28 -4.97
N TYR A 156 16.38 -4.32 -5.85
CA TYR A 156 16.60 -4.48 -7.30
C TYR A 156 15.44 -3.89 -8.09
N ARG A 157 15.74 -3.47 -9.32
CA ARG A 157 14.75 -3.01 -10.31
C ARG A 157 15.05 -3.67 -11.64
N GLN A 158 14.02 -4.15 -12.32
CA GLN A 158 14.15 -4.76 -13.63
C GLN A 158 13.09 -4.20 -14.57
N ALA A 159 13.53 -3.53 -15.63
CA ALA A 159 12.64 -3.23 -16.74
C ALA A 159 12.22 -4.54 -17.41
N MET A 160 10.95 -4.65 -17.78
CA MET A 160 10.48 -5.77 -18.57
C MET A 160 11.12 -5.71 -19.96
N GLU A 161 11.71 -6.82 -20.40
CA GLU A 161 12.28 -6.96 -21.75
C GLU A 161 11.19 -7.51 -22.69
N PRO A 162 10.67 -6.68 -23.62
CA PRO A 162 9.54 -7.07 -24.45
C PRO A 162 9.81 -8.28 -25.33
N ALA A 163 11.07 -8.43 -25.81
CA ALA A 163 11.46 -9.48 -26.73
C ALA A 163 11.37 -10.90 -26.14
N VAL A 164 11.26 -11.03 -24.82
CA VAL A 164 11.16 -12.32 -24.12
C VAL A 164 9.85 -12.52 -23.40
N VAL A 165 8.86 -11.64 -23.61
CA VAL A 165 7.52 -11.80 -23.09
C VAL A 165 6.73 -12.75 -24.00
N ASP A 166 6.00 -13.68 -23.40
CA ASP A 166 5.10 -14.59 -24.11
C ASP A 166 4.09 -13.82 -24.98
N ASP A 167 3.85 -14.29 -26.22
CA ASP A 167 3.01 -13.60 -27.20
C ASP A 167 1.57 -13.37 -26.71
N VAL A 168 0.99 -14.33 -25.96
CA VAL A 168 -0.37 -14.20 -25.41
C VAL A 168 -0.43 -13.11 -24.36
N ILE A 169 0.64 -12.97 -23.57
CA ILE A 169 0.77 -11.89 -22.57
C ILE A 169 0.94 -10.54 -23.27
N MET A 170 1.78 -10.48 -24.31
CA MET A 170 1.98 -9.27 -25.11
C MET A 170 0.66 -8.81 -25.72
N ASP A 171 -0.05 -9.71 -26.38
CA ASP A 171 -1.32 -9.42 -27.03
C ASP A 171 -2.38 -8.95 -26.04
N ARG A 172 -2.45 -9.55 -24.89
CA ARG A 172 -3.48 -9.25 -23.90
C ARG A 172 -3.26 -7.95 -23.12
N PHE A 173 -2.00 -7.62 -22.80
CA PHE A 173 -1.70 -6.57 -21.83
C PHE A 173 -0.89 -5.40 -22.36
N TYR A 174 -0.22 -5.55 -23.54
CA TYR A 174 0.71 -4.56 -24.07
C TYR A 174 0.44 -4.15 -25.51
N GLN A 175 -0.61 -4.70 -26.16
CA GLN A 175 -0.97 -4.31 -27.54
C GLN A 175 -1.20 -2.80 -27.67
N GLY A 176 -0.61 -2.22 -28.68
CA GLY A 176 -0.85 -0.83 -29.12
C GLY A 176 -0.16 0.25 -28.32
N ASN A 177 0.53 -0.09 -27.23
CA ASN A 177 1.35 0.85 -26.50
C ASN A 177 2.59 0.16 -25.90
N ASN A 178 3.73 0.83 -25.92
CA ASN A 178 4.98 0.34 -25.31
C ASN A 178 5.03 0.68 -23.80
N ASP A 179 3.90 0.68 -23.10
CA ASP A 179 3.81 1.00 -21.67
C ASP A 179 4.05 -0.25 -20.82
N TYR A 180 5.28 -0.74 -20.88
CA TYR A 180 5.71 -1.91 -20.12
C TYR A 180 5.85 -1.61 -18.63
N HIS A 181 6.07 -2.67 -17.86
CA HIS A 181 6.31 -2.55 -16.43
C HIS A 181 7.79 -2.53 -16.08
N VAL A 182 8.10 -1.84 -15.01
CA VAL A 182 9.32 -2.08 -14.24
C VAL A 182 8.90 -2.88 -13.00
N ILE A 183 9.61 -3.98 -12.75
CA ILE A 183 9.44 -4.79 -11.56
C ILE A 183 10.38 -4.25 -10.49
N TYR A 184 9.83 -3.87 -9.35
CA TYR A 184 10.59 -3.45 -8.17
C TYR A 184 10.61 -4.59 -7.17
N TYR A 185 11.79 -4.98 -6.74
CA TYR A 185 12.03 -6.01 -5.73
C TYR A 185 12.30 -5.32 -4.41
N GLY A 186 11.35 -5.42 -3.49
CA GLY A 186 11.45 -4.86 -2.15
C GLY A 186 11.75 -5.93 -1.13
N GLU A 187 12.89 -5.84 -0.45
CA GLU A 187 13.14 -6.62 0.75
C GLU A 187 12.15 -6.20 1.83
N ILE A 188 11.38 -7.14 2.36
CA ILE A 188 10.43 -6.88 3.44
C ILE A 188 11.21 -6.66 4.72
N VAL A 189 11.20 -5.44 5.24
CA VAL A 189 11.88 -5.05 6.49
C VAL A 189 10.93 -4.94 7.68
N ALA A 190 9.62 -4.86 7.43
CA ALA A 190 8.56 -5.00 8.42
C ALA A 190 7.29 -5.57 7.78
N CYS A 191 6.56 -6.35 8.55
CA CYS A 191 5.22 -6.83 8.23
C CYS A 191 4.40 -6.83 9.52
N TYR A 192 3.24 -6.16 9.49
CA TYR A 192 2.40 -6.05 10.67
C TYR A 192 0.92 -5.88 10.30
N THR A 193 0.08 -6.24 11.25
CA THR A 193 -1.36 -6.01 11.17
C THR A 193 -1.79 -4.89 12.10
N LYS A 194 -2.84 -4.19 11.69
CA LYS A 194 -3.55 -3.21 12.50
C LYS A 194 -4.78 -3.88 13.10
N GLU A 195 -4.78 -4.08 14.39
CA GLU A 195 -5.96 -4.51 15.12
C GLU A 195 -6.70 -3.28 15.64
N VAL A 196 -8.00 -3.24 15.37
CA VAL A 196 -8.92 -2.23 15.91
C VAL A 196 -9.81 -2.96 16.90
N ASP A 197 -9.57 -2.75 18.20
CA ASP A 197 -10.46 -3.22 19.27
C ASP A 197 -11.82 -2.49 19.26
#